data_f20ab63e90acc77a772076c696435b62
#
_entry.id   f20ab63e90acc77a772076c696435b62
#
_cell.length_a   1.000
_cell.length_b   1.000
_cell.length_c   1.000
_cell.angle_alpha   90.00
_cell.angle_beta   90.00
_cell.angle_gamma   90.00
#
_symmetry.space_group_name_H-M   'P 1'
#
loop_
_entity.id
_entity.type
_entity.pdbx_description
1 polymer ?
#
loop_
_entity_poly.entity_id
_entity_poly.type
_entity_poly.pdbx_seq_one_letter_code
_entity_poly.pdbx_strand_id
1 'polypeptide(L)'
;GGGSVAIEISKRYPHLKIWINDLYEPLYNFWRVLQVDGQALRDRIFDLKMNHPDPTSAKQLFLDAKNVLAQPVASSLERAASFYIVNKCSFSGLTENSAFSKQASESNFSINGIDKLQEYSRMMKNWTITNLPYGQVLYATMIQSQTEDAKIFTYLDPPYEIKSNLYGKK
;
A
#
# COMPACT_ATOMS: atom_id res chain seq x y z
N GLY A 1 -1.32 -7.78 6.18
CA GLY A 1 -1.11 -7.04 5.19
C GLY A 1 -1.99 -6.05 4.47
N GLY A 2 -1.37 -5.04 3.89
CA GLY A 2 -1.99 -4.16 2.90
C GLY A 2 -3.15 -3.27 3.36
N GLY A 3 -3.40 -3.14 4.67
CA GLY A 3 -4.42 -2.23 5.21
C GLY A 3 -5.87 -2.72 5.13
N SER A 4 -6.12 -3.97 4.72
CA SER A 4 -7.48 -4.50 4.56
C SER A 4 -8.32 -4.44 5.84
N VAL A 5 -7.72 -4.70 7.00
CA VAL A 5 -8.39 -4.61 8.31
C VAL A 5 -8.79 -3.15 8.60
N ALA A 6 -7.89 -2.20 8.38
CA ALA A 6 -8.17 -0.79 8.60
C ALA A 6 -9.28 -0.26 7.66
N ILE A 7 -9.27 -0.69 6.39
CA ILE A 7 -10.32 -0.36 5.42
C ILE A 7 -11.67 -0.90 5.88
N GLU A 8 -11.73 -2.17 6.29
CA GLU A 8 -12.97 -2.79 6.74
C GLU A 8 -13.51 -2.14 8.03
N ILE A 9 -12.64 -1.83 8.99
CA ILE A 9 -13.03 -1.09 10.20
C ILE A 9 -13.58 0.29 9.85
N SER A 10 -12.90 1.04 8.96
CA SER A 10 -13.38 2.37 8.56
C SER A 10 -14.74 2.34 7.85
N LYS A 11 -15.03 1.28 7.08
CA LYS A 11 -16.34 1.11 6.45
C LYS A 11 -17.45 0.88 7.48
N ARG A 12 -17.20 0.04 8.47
CA ARG A 12 -18.18 -0.30 9.51
C ARG A 12 -18.33 0.77 10.58
N TYR A 13 -17.23 1.45 10.90
CA TYR A 13 -17.15 2.38 12.01
C TYR A 13 -16.43 3.68 11.58
N PRO A 14 -17.06 4.51 10.73
CA PRO A 14 -16.43 5.69 10.13
C PRO A 14 -16.07 6.79 11.14
N HIS A 15 -16.57 6.72 12.37
CA HIS A 15 -16.27 7.63 13.46
C HIS A 15 -14.96 7.32 14.21
N LEU A 16 -14.40 6.14 13.98
CA LEU A 16 -13.16 5.75 14.65
C LEU A 16 -11.95 6.46 14.03
N LYS A 17 -11.03 6.88 14.90
CA LYS A 17 -9.70 7.34 14.46
C LYS A 17 -8.85 6.12 14.11
N ILE A 18 -8.30 6.11 12.92
CA ILE A 18 -7.46 5.02 12.41
C ILE A 18 -6.01 5.48 12.36
N TRP A 19 -5.13 4.67 12.90
CA TRP A 19 -3.70 4.81 12.75
C TRP A 19 -3.13 3.53 12.12
N ILE A 20 -2.52 3.66 10.94
CA ILE A 20 -1.77 2.58 10.30
C ILE A 20 -0.28 2.90 10.32
N ASN A 21 0.51 1.86 10.52
CA ASN A 21 1.97 1.96 10.51
C ASN A 21 2.55 0.76 9.79
N ASP A 22 3.51 1.00 8.90
CA ASP A 22 4.30 -0.06 8.28
C ASP A 22 5.74 0.41 8.11
N LEU A 23 6.69 -0.46 8.41
CA LEU A 23 8.11 -0.15 8.27
C LEU A 23 8.58 -0.25 6.80
N TYR A 24 7.80 -0.95 5.96
CA TYR A 24 8.11 -1.09 4.54
C TYR A 24 7.78 0.21 3.81
N GLU A 25 8.82 0.97 3.48
CA GLU A 25 8.70 2.32 2.93
C GLU A 25 7.85 2.42 1.65
N PRO A 26 7.95 1.50 0.66
CA PRO A 26 7.12 1.60 -0.54
C PRO A 26 5.62 1.48 -0.27
N LEU A 27 5.20 0.68 0.71
CA LEU A 27 3.80 0.58 1.14
C LEU A 27 3.35 1.85 1.87
N TYR A 28 4.18 2.36 2.78
CA TYR A 28 3.94 3.63 3.45
C TYR A 28 3.79 4.78 2.44
N ASN A 29 4.72 4.91 1.49
CA ASN A 29 4.65 5.92 0.44
C ASN A 29 3.37 5.81 -0.39
N PHE A 30 2.97 4.58 -0.77
CA PHE A 30 1.72 4.36 -1.49
C PHE A 30 0.51 4.90 -0.71
N TRP A 31 0.39 4.56 0.59
CA TRP A 31 -0.72 5.05 1.42
C TRP A 31 -0.69 6.58 1.59
N ARG A 32 0.49 7.17 1.77
CA ARG A 32 0.64 8.62 1.90
C ARG A 32 0.25 9.35 0.62
N VAL A 33 0.69 8.90 -0.54
CA VAL A 33 0.31 9.50 -1.83
C VAL A 33 -1.18 9.33 -2.08
N LEU A 34 -1.74 8.14 -1.81
CA LEU A 34 -3.18 7.89 -1.95
C LEU A 34 -4.02 8.81 -1.04
N GLN A 35 -3.54 9.09 0.18
CA GLN A 35 -4.22 9.99 1.12
C GLN A 35 -4.19 11.45 0.65
N VAL A 36 -3.03 11.92 0.16
CA VAL A 36 -2.79 13.33 -0.15
C VAL A 36 -3.31 13.70 -1.55
N ASP A 37 -3.03 12.86 -2.53
CA ASP A 37 -3.40 13.09 -3.94
C ASP A 37 -3.83 11.79 -4.64
N GLY A 38 -4.89 11.19 -4.11
CA GLY A 38 -5.44 9.94 -4.63
C GLY A 38 -5.97 10.05 -6.06
N GLN A 39 -6.38 11.25 -6.50
CA GLN A 39 -6.81 11.47 -7.87
C GLN A 39 -5.62 11.35 -8.84
N ALA A 40 -4.52 12.06 -8.60
CA ALA A 40 -3.34 11.97 -9.45
C ALA A 40 -2.77 10.54 -9.48
N LEU A 41 -2.75 9.86 -8.33
CA LEU A 41 -2.32 8.47 -8.28
C LEU A 41 -3.21 7.55 -9.11
N ARG A 42 -4.53 7.68 -8.98
CA ARG A 42 -5.50 6.91 -9.77
C ARG A 42 -5.31 7.16 -11.26
N ASP A 43 -5.22 8.41 -11.68
CA ASP A 43 -5.11 8.78 -13.08
C ASP A 43 -3.78 8.27 -13.67
N ARG A 44 -2.68 8.41 -12.93
CA ARG A 44 -1.38 7.87 -13.35
C ARG A 44 -1.41 6.36 -13.55
N ILE A 45 -1.99 5.61 -12.62
CA ILE A 45 -2.10 4.15 -12.72
C ILE A 45 -3.04 3.76 -13.88
N PHE A 46 -4.12 4.51 -14.06
CA PHE A 46 -5.07 4.29 -15.15
C PHE A 46 -4.39 4.46 -16.53
N ASP A 47 -3.66 5.55 -16.73
CA ASP A 47 -2.92 5.79 -17.98
C ASP A 47 -1.91 4.68 -18.26
N LEU A 48 -1.17 4.24 -17.24
CA LEU A 48 -0.25 3.11 -17.36
C LEU A 48 -0.97 1.83 -17.74
N LYS A 49 -2.14 1.55 -17.17
CA LYS A 49 -2.96 0.38 -17.54
C LYS A 49 -3.45 0.45 -18.97
N MET A 50 -3.94 1.61 -19.41
CA MET A 50 -4.46 1.79 -20.78
C MET A 50 -3.38 1.66 -21.84
N ASN A 51 -2.16 2.11 -21.53
CA ASN A 51 -1.01 2.01 -22.44
C ASN A 51 -0.38 0.59 -22.45
N HIS A 52 -0.78 -0.30 -21.52
CA HIS A 52 -0.28 -1.68 -21.43
C HIS A 52 -1.45 -2.67 -21.32
N PRO A 53 -2.26 -2.82 -22.38
CA PRO A 53 -3.54 -3.54 -22.33
C PRO A 53 -3.39 -5.07 -22.31
N ASP A 54 -2.30 -5.61 -22.83
CA ASP A 54 -2.07 -7.05 -22.97
C ASP A 54 -1.01 -7.57 -21.98
N PRO A 55 -0.94 -8.89 -21.74
CA PRO A 55 -0.01 -9.46 -20.77
C PRO A 55 1.48 -9.24 -21.08
N THR A 56 1.85 -9.06 -22.35
CA THR A 56 3.25 -8.84 -22.74
C THR A 56 3.69 -7.44 -22.36
N SER A 57 2.90 -6.45 -22.72
CA SER A 57 3.15 -5.05 -22.33
C SER A 57 3.01 -4.86 -20.82
N ALA A 58 2.08 -5.54 -20.16
CA ALA A 58 1.95 -5.52 -18.69
C ALA A 58 3.18 -6.13 -17.99
N LYS A 59 3.83 -7.14 -18.58
CA LYS A 59 5.09 -7.68 -18.06
C LYS A 59 6.23 -6.66 -18.16
N GLN A 60 6.32 -5.93 -19.27
CA GLN A 60 7.31 -4.86 -19.38
C GLN A 60 7.06 -3.76 -18.36
N LEU A 61 5.80 -3.30 -18.23
CA LEU A 61 5.41 -2.32 -17.21
C LEU A 61 5.77 -2.79 -15.79
N PHE A 62 5.58 -4.07 -15.47
CA PHE A 62 5.97 -4.63 -14.18
C PHE A 62 7.48 -4.56 -13.94
N LEU A 63 8.30 -4.85 -14.94
CA LEU A 63 9.76 -4.76 -14.84
C LEU A 63 10.23 -3.31 -14.67
N ASP A 64 9.63 -2.39 -15.42
CA ASP A 64 9.93 -0.95 -15.32
C ASP A 64 9.52 -0.41 -13.94
N ALA A 65 8.36 -0.82 -13.43
CA ALA A 65 7.90 -0.46 -12.10
C ALA A 65 8.85 -0.96 -11.00
N LYS A 66 9.40 -2.17 -11.13
CA LYS A 66 10.44 -2.67 -10.19
C LYS A 66 11.71 -1.81 -10.25
N ASN A 67 12.12 -1.40 -11.44
CA ASN A 67 13.27 -0.51 -11.58
C ASN A 67 13.02 0.86 -10.92
N VAL A 68 11.81 1.43 -11.06
CA VAL A 68 11.44 2.68 -10.39
C VAL A 68 11.49 2.55 -8.87
N LEU A 69 11.00 1.45 -8.31
CA LEU A 69 11.06 1.19 -6.87
C LEU A 69 12.49 1.08 -6.33
N ALA A 70 13.42 0.59 -7.15
CA ALA A 70 14.83 0.49 -6.78
C ALA A 70 15.59 1.84 -6.87
N GLN A 71 14.98 2.89 -7.45
CA GLN A 71 15.62 4.20 -7.64
C GLN A 71 15.17 5.19 -6.56
N PRO A 72 16.09 5.68 -5.70
CA PRO A 72 15.73 6.61 -4.63
C PRO A 72 15.34 8.01 -5.13
N VAL A 73 15.67 8.36 -6.38
CA VAL A 73 15.41 9.70 -6.97
C VAL A 73 14.05 9.81 -7.66
N ALA A 74 13.30 8.73 -7.81
CA ALA A 74 11.96 8.78 -8.41
C ALA A 74 10.98 9.54 -7.49
N SER A 75 10.03 10.27 -8.10
CA SER A 75 9.01 10.99 -7.33
C SER A 75 8.14 10.05 -6.51
N SER A 76 7.58 10.56 -5.39
CA SER A 76 6.66 9.78 -4.55
C SER A 76 5.47 9.24 -5.33
N LEU A 77 4.94 9.99 -6.29
CA LEU A 77 3.83 9.56 -7.15
C LEU A 77 4.23 8.39 -8.05
N GLU A 78 5.37 8.46 -8.74
CA GLU A 78 5.86 7.37 -9.59
C GLU A 78 6.17 6.11 -8.78
N ARG A 79 6.76 6.26 -7.60
CA ARG A 79 7.03 5.15 -6.69
C ARG A 79 5.73 4.51 -6.16
N ALA A 80 4.72 5.32 -5.84
CA ALA A 80 3.42 4.82 -5.39
C ALA A 80 2.68 4.06 -6.51
N ALA A 81 2.67 4.59 -7.74
CA ALA A 81 2.11 3.92 -8.90
C ALA A 81 2.84 2.60 -9.20
N SER A 82 4.16 2.62 -9.16
CA SER A 82 5.01 1.43 -9.36
C SER A 82 4.77 0.37 -8.31
N PHE A 83 4.64 0.74 -7.03
CA PHE A 83 4.29 -0.19 -5.96
C PHE A 83 2.95 -0.88 -6.23
N TYR A 84 1.92 -0.13 -6.63
CA TYR A 84 0.61 -0.69 -6.98
C TYR A 84 0.72 -1.70 -8.11
N ILE A 85 1.42 -1.36 -9.20
CA ILE A 85 1.61 -2.24 -10.36
C ILE A 85 2.33 -3.53 -9.95
N VAL A 86 3.46 -3.41 -9.23
CA VAL A 86 4.22 -4.58 -8.77
C VAL A 86 3.36 -5.48 -7.88
N ASN A 87 2.62 -4.91 -6.95
CA ASN A 87 1.72 -5.66 -6.06
C ASN A 87 0.59 -6.36 -6.83
N LYS A 88 -0.03 -5.68 -7.81
CA LYS A 88 -1.19 -6.22 -8.55
C LYS A 88 -0.80 -7.20 -9.65
N CYS A 89 0.39 -7.09 -10.22
CA CYS A 89 0.87 -7.96 -11.30
C CYS A 89 1.77 -9.11 -10.81
N SER A 90 2.01 -9.23 -9.50
CA SER A 90 2.85 -10.29 -8.94
C SER A 90 2.05 -11.47 -8.45
N PHE A 91 2.72 -12.63 -8.40
CA PHE A 91 2.17 -13.80 -7.74
C PHE A 91 1.97 -13.54 -6.23
N SER A 92 0.78 -13.79 -5.72
CA SER A 92 0.42 -13.59 -4.29
C SER A 92 0.59 -12.15 -3.77
N GLY A 93 0.66 -11.13 -4.62
CA GLY A 93 0.80 -9.74 -4.18
C GLY A 93 2.13 -9.42 -3.50
N LEU A 94 3.16 -10.23 -3.76
CA LEU A 94 4.53 -9.97 -3.29
C LEU A 94 5.12 -8.75 -4.00
N THR A 95 6.14 -8.13 -3.40
CA THR A 95 6.73 -6.90 -3.92
C THR A 95 8.13 -7.11 -4.51
N GLU A 96 9.20 -6.70 -3.87
CA GLU A 96 10.55 -6.61 -4.48
C GLU A 96 11.10 -7.93 -5.05
N ASN A 97 10.88 -9.04 -4.37
CA ASN A 97 11.36 -10.37 -4.80
C ASN A 97 10.30 -11.15 -5.60
N SER A 98 9.27 -10.48 -6.11
CA SER A 98 8.19 -11.13 -6.82
C SER A 98 8.52 -11.37 -8.30
N ALA A 99 7.92 -12.44 -8.85
CA ALA A 99 7.85 -12.68 -10.27
C ALA A 99 6.53 -12.15 -10.85
N PHE A 100 6.57 -11.73 -12.11
CA PHE A 100 5.36 -11.39 -12.86
C PHE A 100 4.41 -12.58 -12.94
N SER A 101 3.14 -12.34 -12.74
CA SER A 101 2.07 -13.31 -12.95
C SER A 101 1.09 -12.80 -14.01
N LYS A 102 1.00 -13.51 -15.15
CA LYS A 102 0.03 -13.19 -16.19
C LYS A 102 -1.39 -13.17 -15.63
N GLN A 103 -1.78 -14.21 -14.88
CA GLN A 103 -3.10 -14.30 -14.27
C GLN A 103 -3.38 -13.10 -13.33
N ALA A 104 -2.41 -12.72 -12.49
CA ALA A 104 -2.58 -11.57 -11.60
C ALA A 104 -2.71 -10.25 -12.38
N SER A 105 -1.95 -10.06 -13.47
CA SER A 105 -2.04 -8.86 -14.30
C SER A 105 -3.38 -8.72 -15.02
N GLU A 106 -4.05 -9.82 -15.31
CA GLU A 106 -5.38 -9.83 -15.92
C GLU A 106 -6.50 -9.68 -14.88
N SER A 107 -6.40 -10.36 -13.73
CA SER A 107 -7.46 -10.37 -12.71
C SER A 107 -7.35 -9.27 -11.65
N ASN A 108 -6.15 -8.97 -11.17
CA ASN A 108 -5.94 -8.06 -10.03
C ASN A 108 -5.59 -6.63 -10.46
N PHE A 109 -4.91 -6.46 -11.61
CA PHE A 109 -4.64 -5.15 -12.20
C PHE A 109 -5.78 -4.72 -13.11
N SER A 110 -6.93 -4.44 -12.53
CA SER A 110 -8.20 -4.14 -13.22
C SER A 110 -8.61 -2.68 -13.07
N ILE A 111 -9.37 -2.17 -14.05
CA ILE A 111 -9.93 -0.80 -14.01
C ILE A 111 -10.79 -0.60 -12.75
N ASN A 112 -11.65 -1.57 -12.43
CA ASN A 112 -12.46 -1.49 -11.21
C ASN A 112 -11.61 -1.38 -9.93
N GLY A 113 -10.46 -2.06 -9.88
CA GLY A 113 -9.52 -1.95 -8.77
C GLY A 113 -8.86 -0.58 -8.70
N ILE A 114 -8.53 0.00 -9.84
CA ILE A 114 -7.95 1.35 -9.97
C ILE A 114 -8.97 2.41 -9.54
N ASP A 115 -10.22 2.31 -9.97
CA ASP A 115 -11.27 3.27 -9.62
C ASP A 115 -11.60 3.28 -8.12
N LYS A 116 -11.49 2.13 -7.44
CA LYS A 116 -11.64 2.04 -5.98
C LYS A 116 -10.61 2.86 -5.20
N LEU A 117 -9.48 3.23 -5.80
CA LEU A 117 -8.49 4.08 -5.13
C LEU A 117 -9.07 5.42 -4.69
N GLN A 118 -10.02 5.99 -5.44
CA GLN A 118 -10.70 7.22 -5.05
C GLN A 118 -11.58 7.05 -3.80
N GLU A 119 -12.27 5.90 -3.67
CA GLU A 119 -13.03 5.56 -2.47
C GLU A 119 -12.11 5.47 -1.25
N TYR A 120 -10.98 4.76 -1.40
CA TYR A 120 -10.00 4.61 -0.34
C TYR A 120 -9.34 5.94 0.03
N SER A 121 -8.98 6.76 -0.94
CA SER A 121 -8.44 8.11 -0.70
C SER A 121 -9.36 8.96 0.17
N ARG A 122 -10.66 8.98 -0.15
CA ARG A 122 -11.66 9.70 0.65
C ARG A 122 -11.81 9.15 2.06
N MET A 123 -11.82 7.82 2.19
CA MET A 123 -11.95 7.12 3.47
C MET A 123 -10.78 7.43 4.42
N MET A 124 -9.55 7.41 3.89
CA MET A 124 -8.34 7.56 4.70
C MET A 124 -7.92 9.02 4.92
N LYS A 125 -8.72 9.99 4.49
CA LYS A 125 -8.37 11.42 4.59
C LYS A 125 -7.93 11.83 6.00
N ASN A 126 -8.57 11.27 7.02
CA ASN A 126 -8.29 11.56 8.43
C ASN A 126 -7.46 10.47 9.15
N TRP A 127 -6.91 9.50 8.41
CA TRP A 127 -6.06 8.49 9.03
C TRP A 127 -4.70 9.07 9.39
N THR A 128 -4.13 8.58 10.48
CA THR A 128 -2.70 8.74 10.77
C THR A 128 -1.94 7.62 10.06
N ILE A 129 -0.97 8.00 9.23
CA ILE A 129 -0.16 7.04 8.45
C ILE A 129 1.31 7.29 8.77
N THR A 130 2.00 6.29 9.29
CA THR A 130 3.39 6.41 9.74
C THR A 130 4.28 5.29 9.22
N ASN A 131 5.60 5.58 9.20
CA ASN A 131 6.66 4.63 8.87
C ASN A 131 7.66 4.60 10.03
N LEU A 132 7.22 4.05 11.15
CA LEU A 132 7.97 4.02 12.40
C LEU A 132 8.26 2.59 12.84
N PRO A 133 9.35 2.34 13.57
CA PRO A 133 9.51 1.09 14.30
C PRO A 133 8.30 0.83 15.20
N TYR A 134 7.78 -0.39 15.21
CA TYR A 134 6.55 -0.75 15.93
C TYR A 134 6.60 -0.39 17.43
N GLY A 135 7.78 -0.47 18.05
CA GLY A 135 7.94 -0.09 19.46
C GLY A 135 7.65 1.38 19.74
N GLN A 136 7.95 2.29 18.80
CA GLN A 136 7.61 3.71 18.93
C GLN A 136 6.10 3.93 18.85
N VAL A 137 5.41 3.19 17.98
CA VAL A 137 3.94 3.25 17.86
C VAL A 137 3.28 2.73 19.13
N LEU A 138 3.72 1.57 19.64
CA LEU A 138 3.18 1.01 20.89
C LEU A 138 3.40 1.93 22.08
N TYR A 139 4.57 2.56 22.17
CA TYR A 139 4.86 3.53 23.23
C TYR A 139 3.95 4.76 23.15
N ALA A 140 3.77 5.32 21.95
CA ALA A 140 2.88 6.45 21.72
C ALA A 140 1.41 6.12 22.05
N THR A 141 0.93 4.93 21.67
CA THR A 141 -0.44 4.50 22.00
C THR A 141 -0.64 4.26 23.50
N MET A 142 0.37 3.76 24.19
CA MET A 142 0.34 3.60 25.65
C MET A 142 0.21 4.96 26.36
N ILE A 143 1.01 5.96 25.96
CA ILE A 143 0.93 7.33 26.51
C ILE A 143 -0.46 7.91 26.23
N GLN A 144 -0.94 7.83 25.00
CA GLN A 144 -2.24 8.38 24.60
C GLN A 144 -3.39 7.76 25.41
N SER A 145 -3.37 6.44 25.66
CA SER A 145 -4.40 5.78 26.45
C SER A 145 -4.44 6.25 27.92
N GLN A 146 -3.28 6.66 28.45
CA GLN A 146 -3.17 7.18 29.83
C GLN A 146 -3.57 8.65 29.97
N THR A 147 -3.31 9.44 28.92
CA THR A 147 -3.50 10.90 28.97
C THR A 147 -4.87 11.37 28.47
N GLU A 148 -5.48 10.64 27.54
CA GLU A 148 -6.73 11.04 26.87
C GLU A 148 -7.95 10.21 27.29
N ASP A 149 -7.81 9.27 28.25
CA ASP A 149 -8.86 8.26 28.60
C ASP A 149 -9.44 7.55 27.36
N ALA A 150 -8.60 7.37 26.34
CA ALA A 150 -8.98 6.81 25.06
C ALA A 150 -8.89 5.28 25.11
N LYS A 151 -9.97 4.61 24.67
CA LYS A 151 -9.92 3.15 24.42
C LYS A 151 -9.23 2.89 23.10
N ILE A 152 -8.02 2.32 23.14
CA ILE A 152 -7.22 1.99 21.97
C ILE A 152 -7.22 0.50 21.74
N PHE A 153 -7.55 0.08 20.53
CA PHE A 153 -7.38 -1.29 20.06
C PHE A 153 -6.19 -1.34 19.08
N THR A 154 -5.23 -2.21 19.37
CA THR A 154 -4.04 -2.39 18.52
C THR A 154 -4.11 -3.76 17.84
N TYR A 155 -4.07 -3.76 16.50
CA TYR A 155 -3.92 -4.96 15.68
C TYR A 155 -2.48 -5.07 15.20
N LEU A 156 -1.82 -6.19 15.51
CA LEU A 156 -0.45 -6.49 15.10
C LEU A 156 -0.45 -7.56 14.03
N ASP A 157 0.23 -7.28 12.91
CA ASP A 157 0.44 -8.20 11.78
C ASP A 157 1.96 -8.32 11.51
N PRO A 158 2.72 -8.94 12.42
CA PRO A 158 4.16 -9.05 12.27
C PRO A 158 4.54 -10.02 11.14
N PRO A 159 5.71 -9.87 10.51
CA PRO A 159 6.21 -10.84 9.54
C PRO A 159 6.40 -12.20 10.21
N TYR A 160 6.01 -13.27 9.51
CA TYR A 160 6.19 -14.64 10.00
C TYR A 160 7.68 -15.06 9.90
N GLU A 161 8.25 -15.62 10.96
CA GLU A 161 9.65 -16.06 11.00
C GLU A 161 10.04 -17.04 9.89
N ILE A 162 9.10 -17.90 9.47
CA ILE A 162 9.31 -18.97 8.49
C ILE A 162 9.56 -18.44 7.06
N LYS A 163 9.36 -17.15 6.80
CA LYS A 163 9.44 -16.55 5.46
C LYS A 163 10.26 -15.26 5.45
N SER A 164 11.44 -15.28 6.07
CA SER A 164 12.36 -14.14 6.15
C SER A 164 12.71 -13.47 4.79
N ASN A 165 12.53 -14.18 3.68
CA ASN A 165 12.82 -13.69 2.33
C ASN A 165 11.62 -13.08 1.59
N LEU A 166 10.40 -13.06 2.19
CA LEU A 166 9.22 -12.53 1.51
C LEU A 166 9.08 -11.00 1.59
N TYR A 167 9.75 -10.38 2.54
CA TYR A 167 9.58 -8.96 2.87
C TYR A 167 10.81 -8.10 2.55
N GLY A 168 11.66 -8.56 1.64
CA GLY A 168 12.89 -7.86 1.29
C GLY A 168 14.04 -8.08 2.30
N LYS A 169 15.24 -7.64 1.93
CA LYS A 169 16.39 -7.64 2.85
C LYS A 169 16.21 -6.49 3.85
N LYS A 170 16.44 -6.79 5.12
CA LYS A 170 16.57 -5.78 6.17
C LYS A 170 17.78 -4.89 5.91
#